data_fea5931b542d18bd64e118e2fee1cea0
#
_entry.id   fea5931b542d18bd64e118e2fee1cea0
#
_cell.length_a   1.000
_cell.length_b   1.000
_cell.length_c   1.000
_cell.angle_alpha   90.00
_cell.angle_beta   90.00
_cell.angle_gamma   90.00
#
_symmetry.space_group_name_H-M   'P 1'
#
loop_
_entity.id
_entity.type
_entity.pdbx_description
1 polymer ?
#
loop_
_entity_poly.entity_id
_entity_poly.type
_entity_poly.pdbx_seq_one_letter_code
_entity_poly.pdbx_strand_id
1 'polypeptide(L)'
;MAFKIFRKNCCGLDVHKTWIFACIGITDANGRTEYKQARFSSFSGGLRELSDWLAKHSCFEVCMESSGKYWIPVFNILEQTCSVTLAHPKYTKPRKGNKTDRKDAEWICDLFMCDMIKPSFIPPRTSANSAT
;
A
#
# COMPACT_ATOMS: atom_id res chain seq x y z
N MET A 1 21.31 9.79 -10.49
CA MET A 1 20.31 10.76 -10.16
C MET A 1 19.32 10.26 -9.13
N ALA A 2 19.10 11.04 -8.14
CA ALA A 2 18.20 10.62 -7.09
C ALA A 2 16.77 11.03 -7.40
N PHE A 3 15.82 10.15 -7.11
CA PHE A 3 14.44 10.48 -7.29
C PHE A 3 13.99 11.30 -6.08
N LYS A 4 13.12 12.25 -6.34
CA LYS A 4 12.59 13.06 -5.27
C LYS A 4 11.62 12.25 -4.43
N ILE A 5 11.73 12.37 -3.12
CA ILE A 5 10.82 11.70 -2.20
C ILE A 5 9.67 12.65 -1.88
N PHE A 6 8.47 12.26 -2.29
CA PHE A 6 7.26 13.05 -2.04
C PHE A 6 6.55 12.64 -0.76
N ARG A 7 6.67 11.36 -0.38
CA ARG A 7 6.02 10.86 0.83
C ARG A 7 7.09 10.26 1.72
N LYS A 8 7.32 10.88 2.85
CA LYS A 8 8.37 10.43 3.74
C LYS A 8 7.94 9.31 4.68
N ASN A 9 6.65 9.03 4.73
CA ASN A 9 6.12 7.93 5.54
C ASN A 9 4.93 7.37 4.78
N CYS A 10 5.12 6.25 4.12
CA CYS A 10 4.05 5.65 3.34
C CYS A 10 4.22 4.14 3.29
N CYS A 11 3.20 3.45 2.82
CA CYS A 11 3.19 1.99 2.82
C CYS A 11 2.79 1.45 1.47
N GLY A 12 3.47 0.41 1.02
CA GLY A 12 3.08 -0.37 -0.14
C GLY A 12 2.50 -1.69 0.31
N LEU A 13 1.40 -2.11 -0.29
CA LEU A 13 0.76 -3.37 0.03
C LEU A 13 0.64 -4.21 -1.23
N ASP A 14 1.03 -5.48 -1.09
CA ASP A 14 0.83 -6.48 -2.15
C ASP A 14 -0.27 -7.39 -1.63
N VAL A 15 -1.47 -7.27 -2.20
CA VAL A 15 -2.66 -7.94 -1.68
C VAL A 15 -2.95 -9.22 -2.46
N HIS A 16 -3.00 -10.32 -1.75
CA HIS A 16 -3.33 -11.63 -2.31
C HIS A 16 -4.62 -12.14 -1.69
N LYS A 17 -5.07 -13.28 -2.15
CA LYS A 17 -6.34 -13.83 -1.69
C LYS A 17 -6.38 -14.02 -0.18
N THR A 18 -5.32 -14.57 0.39
CA THR A 18 -5.29 -14.88 1.83
C THR A 18 -4.25 -14.12 2.61
N TRP A 19 -3.33 -13.44 1.93
CA TRP A 19 -2.23 -12.73 2.58
C TRP A 19 -2.05 -11.33 2.04
N ILE A 20 -1.52 -10.48 2.88
CA ILE A 20 -1.13 -9.13 2.47
C ILE A 20 0.30 -8.93 2.95
N PHE A 21 1.18 -8.58 2.02
CA PHE A 21 2.55 -8.20 2.37
C PHE A 21 2.61 -6.69 2.39
N ALA A 22 3.18 -6.14 3.46
CA ALA A 22 3.21 -4.70 3.67
C ALA A 22 4.64 -4.21 3.88
N CYS A 23 4.94 -3.07 3.32
CA CYS A 23 6.24 -2.44 3.51
C CYS A 23 6.03 -0.96 3.77
N ILE A 24 6.41 -0.49 4.96
CA ILE A 24 6.40 0.93 5.29
C ILE A 24 7.79 1.47 4.99
N GLY A 25 7.85 2.58 4.26
CA GLY A 25 9.11 3.28 4.04
C GLY A 25 9.07 4.60 4.76
N ILE A 26 10.06 4.84 5.62
CA ILE A 26 10.15 6.09 6.37
C ILE A 26 11.47 6.75 6.01
N THR A 27 11.41 7.95 5.49
CA THR A 27 12.60 8.70 5.05
C THR A 27 12.87 9.81 6.05
N ASP A 28 14.09 9.86 6.57
CA ASP A 28 14.44 10.85 7.58
C ASP A 28 14.92 12.16 6.92
N ALA A 29 15.30 13.12 7.74
CA ALA A 29 15.72 14.43 7.26
C ALA A 29 16.99 14.37 6.40
N ASN A 30 17.76 13.31 6.53
CA ASN A 30 18.98 13.15 5.75
C ASN A 30 18.76 12.40 4.45
N GLY A 31 17.51 12.07 4.16
CA GLY A 31 17.19 11.35 2.94
C GLY A 31 17.37 9.86 3.04
N ARG A 32 17.57 9.32 4.22
CA ARG A 32 17.72 7.90 4.41
C ARG A 32 16.38 7.26 4.62
N THR A 33 16.13 6.17 3.92
CA THR A 33 14.86 5.45 4.04
C THR A 33 15.04 4.16 4.82
N GLU A 34 14.19 3.96 5.81
CA GLU A 34 14.17 2.74 6.57
C GLU A 34 12.88 2.02 6.19
N TYR A 35 12.98 0.71 5.97
CA TYR A 35 11.81 -0.08 5.58
C TYR A 35 11.40 -0.99 6.73
N LYS A 36 10.09 -1.10 6.97
CA LYS A 36 9.54 -2.02 7.93
C LYS A 36 8.55 -2.91 7.20
N GLN A 37 8.78 -4.22 7.26
CA GLN A 37 7.97 -5.16 6.50
C GLN A 37 7.22 -6.10 7.42
N ALA A 38 6.03 -6.48 7.01
CA ALA A 38 5.21 -7.41 7.77
C ALA A 38 4.23 -8.10 6.85
N ARG A 39 3.68 -9.21 7.30
CA ARG A 39 2.70 -9.97 6.55
C ARG A 39 1.46 -10.13 7.42
N PHE A 40 0.31 -9.96 6.82
CA PHE A 40 -0.96 -10.06 7.54
C PHE A 40 -1.91 -11.00 6.81
N SER A 41 -2.87 -11.54 7.54
CA SER A 41 -3.94 -12.29 6.92
C SER A 41 -4.88 -11.31 6.23
N SER A 42 -5.50 -11.71 5.14
CA SER A 42 -6.46 -10.85 4.47
C SER A 42 -7.86 -10.95 5.06
N PHE A 43 -8.02 -11.75 6.12
CA PHE A 43 -9.32 -11.85 6.80
C PHE A 43 -9.45 -10.74 7.83
N SER A 44 -10.66 -10.56 8.37
CA SER A 44 -10.94 -9.38 9.18
C SER A 44 -9.98 -9.15 10.36
N GLY A 45 -9.57 -10.21 11.02
CA GLY A 45 -8.60 -10.06 12.12
C GLY A 45 -7.27 -9.54 11.64
N GLY A 46 -6.80 -10.05 10.49
CA GLY A 46 -5.54 -9.61 9.93
C GLY A 46 -5.62 -8.18 9.41
N LEU A 47 -6.77 -7.78 8.86
CA LEU A 47 -6.95 -6.42 8.38
C LEU A 47 -6.92 -5.44 9.54
N ARG A 48 -7.44 -5.84 10.69
CA ARG A 48 -7.43 -5.00 11.87
C ARG A 48 -6.00 -4.86 12.38
N GLU A 49 -5.25 -5.97 12.36
CA GLU A 49 -3.85 -5.94 12.76
C GLU A 49 -3.04 -5.04 11.83
N LEU A 50 -3.32 -5.08 10.54
CA LEU A 50 -2.66 -4.22 9.57
C LEU A 50 -2.95 -2.75 9.89
N SER A 51 -4.21 -2.43 10.15
CA SER A 51 -4.60 -1.06 10.47
C SER A 51 -3.89 -0.58 11.74
N ASP A 52 -3.82 -1.42 12.77
CA ASP A 52 -3.16 -1.07 14.03
C ASP A 52 -1.65 -0.89 13.81
N TRP A 53 -1.05 -1.73 12.99
CA TRP A 53 0.38 -1.64 12.69
C TRP A 53 0.71 -0.33 11.97
N LEU A 54 -0.14 0.05 11.03
CA LEU A 54 0.05 1.32 10.32
C LEU A 54 -0.07 2.50 11.29
N ALA A 55 -1.07 2.46 12.17
CA ALA A 55 -1.26 3.52 13.14
C ALA A 55 -0.08 3.62 14.11
N LYS A 56 0.46 2.46 14.48
CA LYS A 56 1.60 2.42 15.39
C LYS A 56 2.79 3.13 14.80
N HIS A 57 2.94 3.09 13.49
CA HIS A 57 4.05 3.75 12.81
C HIS A 57 3.66 5.11 12.22
N SER A 58 2.50 5.62 12.58
CA SER A 58 1.97 6.89 12.09
C SER A 58 1.94 6.93 10.57
N CYS A 59 1.65 5.79 9.96
CA CYS A 59 1.64 5.68 8.50
C CYS A 59 0.19 5.71 8.03
N PHE A 60 -0.19 6.77 7.37
CA PHE A 60 -1.57 6.96 6.94
C PHE A 60 -1.72 7.14 5.44
N GLU A 61 -0.65 6.97 4.69
CA GLU A 61 -0.72 6.99 3.24
C GLU A 61 -0.32 5.62 2.73
N VAL A 62 -1.21 4.97 2.03
CA VAL A 62 -1.06 3.59 1.63
C VAL A 62 -1.34 3.42 0.15
N CYS A 63 -0.50 2.67 -0.53
CA CYS A 63 -0.73 2.30 -1.92
C CYS A 63 -0.81 0.78 -1.98
N MET A 64 -1.82 0.25 -2.63
CA MET A 64 -1.94 -1.19 -2.73
C MET A 64 -2.11 -1.64 -4.17
N GLU A 65 -1.66 -2.85 -4.43
CA GLU A 65 -1.87 -3.51 -5.70
C GLU A 65 -2.48 -4.86 -5.38
N SER A 66 -3.43 -5.31 -6.17
CA SER A 66 -4.11 -6.56 -5.91
C SER A 66 -4.40 -7.26 -7.21
N SER A 67 -4.36 -8.59 -7.18
CA SER A 67 -4.89 -9.34 -8.31
C SER A 67 -6.37 -9.52 -8.03
N GLY A 68 -7.19 -9.27 -9.03
CA GLY A 68 -8.63 -9.43 -8.89
C GLY A 68 -9.24 -8.43 -7.92
N LYS A 69 -10.20 -8.90 -7.16
CA LYS A 69 -10.97 -8.05 -6.27
C LYS A 69 -10.56 -8.12 -4.80
N TYR A 70 -9.44 -8.75 -4.50
CA TYR A 70 -9.04 -8.96 -3.11
C TYR A 70 -8.71 -7.65 -2.39
N TRP A 71 -8.51 -6.57 -3.13
CA TRP A 71 -8.24 -5.27 -2.54
C TRP A 71 -9.46 -4.67 -1.84
N ILE A 72 -10.67 -5.08 -2.23
CA ILE A 72 -11.89 -4.42 -1.75
C ILE A 72 -12.04 -4.41 -0.24
N PRO A 73 -11.97 -5.55 0.46
CA PRO A 73 -12.10 -5.49 1.92
C PRO A 73 -10.96 -4.74 2.58
N VAL A 74 -9.76 -4.77 1.98
CA VAL A 74 -8.62 -4.05 2.54
C VAL A 74 -8.88 -2.55 2.42
N PHE A 75 -9.35 -2.12 1.27
CA PHE A 75 -9.66 -0.72 1.02
C PHE A 75 -10.74 -0.23 2.01
N ASN A 76 -11.78 -1.05 2.18
CA ASN A 76 -12.89 -0.67 3.05
C ASN A 76 -12.46 -0.46 4.50
N ILE A 77 -11.50 -1.21 4.97
CA ILE A 77 -11.00 -1.06 6.33
C ILE A 77 -10.03 0.12 6.40
N LEU A 78 -9.09 0.19 5.48
CA LEU A 78 -8.04 1.20 5.58
C LEU A 78 -8.49 2.60 5.25
N GLU A 79 -9.49 2.76 4.39
CA GLU A 79 -9.93 4.11 4.04
C GLU A 79 -10.50 4.86 5.23
N GLN A 80 -10.85 4.16 6.29
CA GLN A 80 -11.40 4.81 7.47
C GLN A 80 -10.37 5.66 8.20
N THR A 81 -9.10 5.30 8.08
CA THR A 81 -8.03 6.02 8.78
C THR A 81 -6.90 6.45 7.87
N CYS A 82 -6.83 5.91 6.66
CA CYS A 82 -5.71 6.16 5.76
C CYS A 82 -6.19 6.71 4.43
N SER A 83 -5.29 7.40 3.75
CA SER A 83 -5.49 7.77 2.37
C SER A 83 -4.98 6.59 1.54
N VAL A 84 -5.86 5.93 0.82
CA VAL A 84 -5.52 4.71 0.09
C VAL A 84 -5.55 4.93 -1.41
N THR A 85 -4.48 4.53 -2.07
CA THR A 85 -4.37 4.59 -3.52
C THR A 85 -4.32 3.16 -4.04
N LEU A 86 -5.14 2.85 -5.03
CA LEU A 86 -5.10 1.55 -5.67
C LEU A 86 -4.26 1.68 -6.93
N ALA A 87 -3.13 0.98 -6.98
CA ALA A 87 -2.23 1.05 -8.12
C ALA A 87 -2.72 0.13 -9.22
N HIS A 88 -2.55 0.56 -10.46
CA HIS A 88 -2.91 -0.27 -11.59
C HIS A 88 -1.80 -1.30 -11.80
N PRO A 89 -2.12 -2.60 -11.76
CA PRO A 89 -1.09 -3.64 -11.82
C PRO A 89 -0.19 -3.54 -13.04
N LYS A 90 -0.72 -3.05 -14.13
CA LYS A 90 0.04 -2.93 -15.35
C LYS A 90 1.25 -2.00 -15.19
N TYR A 91 1.14 -1.04 -14.28
CA TYR A 91 2.18 -0.05 -14.10
C TYR A 91 3.04 -0.24 -12.87
N THR A 92 2.84 -1.34 -12.15
CA THR A 92 3.64 -1.61 -10.97
C THR A 92 4.46 -2.88 -11.10
N LYS A 93 4.65 -3.37 -12.33
CA LYS A 93 5.40 -4.59 -12.53
C LYS A 93 6.84 -4.42 -12.07
N PRO A 94 7.34 -5.35 -11.29
CA PRO A 94 8.71 -5.25 -10.83
C PRO A 94 9.67 -5.54 -11.97
N ARG A 95 10.93 -5.19 -11.77
CA ARG A 95 11.92 -5.49 -12.74
C ARG A 95 12.07 -6.96 -12.86
N LYS A 96 12.68 -7.39 -13.95
CA LYS A 96 12.96 -8.77 -14.16
C LYS A 96 13.87 -9.23 -13.09
N GLY A 97 13.81 -10.46 -12.72
CA GLY A 97 14.67 -11.05 -11.73
C GLY A 97 13.84 -11.67 -10.64
N ASN A 98 14.41 -11.77 -9.47
CA ASN A 98 13.75 -12.41 -8.37
C ASN A 98 12.54 -11.62 -7.95
N LYS A 99 11.41 -12.27 -8.02
CA LYS A 99 10.19 -11.64 -7.65
C LYS A 99 9.63 -12.38 -6.45
N THR A 100 9.58 -11.72 -5.32
CA THR A 100 8.97 -12.29 -4.14
C THR A 100 7.92 -11.30 -3.67
N ASP A 101 6.93 -11.78 -2.93
CA ASP A 101 5.85 -10.92 -2.45
C ASP A 101 6.39 -9.79 -1.57
N ARG A 102 7.43 -10.08 -0.82
CA ARG A 102 8.04 -9.07 0.03
C ARG A 102 8.68 -7.97 -0.80
N LYS A 103 9.35 -8.35 -1.89
CA LYS A 103 9.97 -7.37 -2.76
C LYS A 103 8.94 -6.61 -3.55
N ASP A 104 7.81 -7.23 -3.85
CA ASP A 104 6.75 -6.54 -4.55
C ASP A 104 6.17 -5.42 -3.67
N ALA A 105 5.98 -5.66 -2.38
CA ALA A 105 5.48 -4.65 -1.48
C ALA A 105 6.48 -3.50 -1.35
N GLU A 106 7.76 -3.82 -1.29
CA GLU A 106 8.80 -2.81 -1.20
C GLU A 106 8.84 -1.98 -2.48
N TRP A 107 8.69 -2.63 -3.62
CA TRP A 107 8.70 -1.95 -4.92
C TRP A 107 7.52 -0.98 -5.02
N ILE A 108 6.33 -1.41 -4.58
CA ILE A 108 5.16 -0.55 -4.56
C ILE A 108 5.39 0.64 -3.63
N CYS A 109 6.01 0.39 -2.48
CA CYS A 109 6.32 1.44 -1.53
C CYS A 109 7.27 2.47 -2.16
N ASP A 110 8.30 2.01 -2.85
CA ASP A 110 9.26 2.90 -3.49
C ASP A 110 8.61 3.76 -4.55
N LEU A 111 7.77 3.16 -5.39
CA LEU A 111 7.07 3.90 -6.43
C LEU A 111 6.15 4.94 -5.82
N PHE A 112 5.45 4.58 -4.76
CA PHE A 112 4.52 5.48 -4.10
C PHE A 112 5.26 6.63 -3.42
N MET A 113 6.39 6.31 -2.80
CA MET A 113 7.23 7.29 -2.12
C MET A 113 7.69 8.36 -3.10
N CYS A 114 8.02 7.96 -4.31
CA CYS A 114 8.49 8.87 -5.35
C CYS A 114 7.38 9.41 -6.24
N ASP A 115 6.14 9.14 -5.88
CA ASP A 115 4.95 9.59 -6.61
C ASP A 115 4.94 9.11 -8.05
N MET A 116 5.34 7.86 -8.25
CA MET A 116 5.42 7.25 -9.58
C MET A 116 4.35 6.19 -9.78
N ILE A 117 3.29 6.23 -8.98
CA ILE A 117 2.19 5.30 -9.11
C ILE A 117 1.15 5.86 -10.07
N LYS A 118 0.65 5.00 -10.94
CA LYS A 118 -0.49 5.36 -11.78
C LYS A 118 -1.73 4.76 -11.11
N PRO A 119 -2.63 5.59 -10.57
CA PRO A 119 -3.78 5.06 -9.85
C PRO A 119 -4.79 4.41 -10.77
N SER A 120 -5.47 3.39 -10.26
CA SER A 120 -6.63 2.82 -10.93
C SER A 120 -7.83 3.64 -10.53
N PHE A 121 -8.84 3.59 -11.39
CA PHE A 121 -10.10 4.25 -11.07
C PHE A 121 -10.84 3.46 -10.00
N ILE A 122 -11.24 4.11 -8.94
CA ILE A 122 -12.07 3.50 -7.90
C ILE A 122 -13.40 4.20 -7.96
N PRO A 123 -14.50 3.47 -8.26
CA PRO A 123 -15.82 4.11 -8.31
C PRO A 123 -16.18 4.71 -6.95
N PRO A 124 -16.86 5.82 -6.95
CA PRO A 124 -17.23 6.47 -5.69
C PRO A 124 -18.18 5.59 -4.90
N ARG A 125 -17.76 5.22 -3.70
CA ARG A 125 -18.58 4.38 -2.90
C ARG A 125 -19.72 5.10 -2.44
N THR A 126 -19.55 6.27 -2.15
CA THR A 126 -20.50 6.96 -1.61
C THR A 126 -21.49 7.30 -2.39
N SER A 127 -21.20 7.40 -3.52
CA SER A 127 -22.31 7.63 -4.27
C SER A 127 -23.10 6.58 -3.77
N ALA A 128 -22.48 5.62 -3.33
CA ALA A 128 -23.17 4.54 -2.98
C ALA A 128 -23.51 4.63 -1.63
N ASN A 129 -22.84 5.13 -1.04
CA ASN A 129 -23.11 5.02 0.22
C ASN A 129 -23.23 6.14 0.83
N SER A 130 -22.94 6.72 0.30
CA SER A 130 -23.04 7.61 0.86
C SER A 130 -23.83 8.01 0.86
N ALA A 131 -24.10 7.69 0.61
CA ALA A 131 -24.68 7.90 0.82
C ALA A 131 -24.92 7.96 1.42
N THR A 132 -24.88 7.87 1.44
CA THR A 132 -24.96 7.94 1.96
C THR A 132 -24.99 8.28 2.13
#